data_42259e739842ae03923eaa17ae2802f3
#
_entry.id   42259e739842ae03923eaa17ae2802f3
#
_cell.length_a   1.000
_cell.length_b   1.000
_cell.length_c   1.000
_cell.angle_alpha   90.00
_cell.angle_beta   90.00
_cell.angle_gamma   90.00
#
_symmetry.space_group_name_H-M   'P 1'
#
loop_
_entity.id
_entity.type
_entity.pdbx_description
1 polymer ?
#
loop_
_entity_poly.entity_id
_entity_poly.type
_entity_poly.pdbx_seq_one_letter_code
_entity_poly.pdbx_strand_id
1 'polypeptide(L)'
;MTHRHYAIFSATSRQILAESDVCAIILVFPPEKATNTMETRVFRQEDFEEVITLWERCDLLRPWNDPEMDIERKVNHDVSLFLVAEVSGEVVGTVMGGYDGHRGSAYYLGVHPEFRGRGIANALLNRLEKKLIARGCPKIQIMVRDDNDVVLGMYERLGYEHSDALSLGKRLIEDEEY
;
A
#
# COMPACT_ATOMS: atom_id res chain seq x y z
N MET A 1 6.40 -56.80 27.17
CA MET A 1 5.70 -56.34 25.98
C MET A 1 5.86 -54.78 25.94
N THR A 2 6.83 -54.31 25.21
CA THR A 2 7.18 -52.89 25.14
C THR A 2 7.08 -52.44 23.67
N HIS A 3 6.04 -51.67 23.36
CA HIS A 3 5.89 -51.07 22.03
C HIS A 3 6.79 -49.84 21.90
N ARG A 4 7.74 -49.90 20.99
CA ARG A 4 8.53 -48.76 20.54
C ARG A 4 7.79 -48.06 19.41
N HIS A 5 7.48 -46.76 19.61
CA HIS A 5 7.03 -45.86 18.54
C HIS A 5 8.25 -45.40 17.74
N TYR A 6 8.26 -45.66 16.44
CA TYR A 6 9.22 -45.13 15.49
C TYR A 6 8.67 -43.80 14.95
N ALA A 7 9.37 -42.73 15.21
CA ALA A 7 9.14 -41.47 14.53
C ALA A 7 9.84 -41.51 13.17
N ILE A 8 9.08 -41.32 12.10
CA ILE A 8 9.61 -41.23 10.73
C ILE A 8 10.07 -39.78 10.51
N PHE A 9 11.39 -39.57 10.51
CA PHE A 9 11.99 -38.35 10.02
C PHE A 9 12.15 -38.41 8.51
N SER A 10 11.44 -37.56 7.78
CA SER A 10 11.63 -37.35 6.35
C SER A 10 12.98 -36.68 6.08
N ALA A 11 13.81 -37.37 5.28
CA ALA A 11 15.15 -36.93 4.93
C ALA A 11 15.10 -35.75 3.96
N THR A 12 15.57 -34.57 4.38
CA THR A 12 15.90 -33.47 3.47
C THR A 12 17.41 -33.43 3.25
N SER A 13 17.80 -33.40 2.00
CA SER A 13 19.14 -33.58 1.43
C SER A 13 20.25 -32.83 2.18
N ARG A 14 21.26 -33.56 2.60
CA ARG A 14 22.53 -33.01 3.10
C ARG A 14 23.51 -32.82 1.93
N GLN A 15 23.93 -31.60 1.69
CA GLN A 15 25.05 -31.29 0.83
C GLN A 15 26.27 -30.98 1.71
N ILE A 16 27.26 -31.88 1.66
CA ILE A 16 28.52 -31.74 2.41
C ILE A 16 29.55 -31.17 1.46
N LEU A 17 30.06 -29.99 1.75
CA LEU A 17 31.27 -29.44 1.13
C LEU A 17 32.42 -29.64 2.13
N ALA A 18 33.36 -30.49 1.75
CA ALA A 18 34.56 -30.74 2.53
C ALA A 18 35.72 -29.93 1.96
N GLU A 19 36.21 -28.96 2.73
CA GLU A 19 37.62 -28.56 2.74
C GLU A 19 37.92 -27.73 3.99
N SER A 20 38.94 -28.20 4.73
CA SER A 20 39.66 -27.61 5.89
C SER A 20 38.88 -27.22 7.16
N ASP A 21 38.99 -28.10 8.16
CA ASP A 21 39.07 -27.87 9.63
C ASP A 21 38.11 -26.95 10.40
N VAL A 22 37.00 -26.51 9.81
CA VAL A 22 35.88 -25.96 10.59
C VAL A 22 34.57 -26.42 9.95
N CYS A 23 33.90 -27.41 10.55
CA CYS A 23 32.61 -27.90 10.13
C CYS A 23 31.53 -26.88 10.51
N ALA A 24 31.32 -25.82 9.66
CA ALA A 24 30.20 -24.92 9.79
C ALA A 24 28.97 -25.59 9.18
N ILE A 25 28.05 -26.05 10.00
CA ILE A 25 26.72 -26.50 9.55
C ILE A 25 25.94 -25.25 9.19
N ILE A 26 25.91 -24.91 7.92
CA ILE A 26 24.98 -23.89 7.41
C ILE A 26 23.59 -24.54 7.36
N LEU A 27 22.76 -24.24 8.34
CA LEU A 27 21.33 -24.54 8.30
C LEU A 27 20.69 -23.59 7.27
N VAL A 28 20.58 -24.05 6.03
CA VAL A 28 19.76 -23.38 5.00
C VAL A 28 18.31 -23.69 5.34
N PHE A 29 17.65 -22.76 6.02
CA PHE A 29 16.20 -22.79 6.14
C PHE A 29 15.63 -22.56 4.73
N PRO A 30 14.63 -23.36 4.28
CA PRO A 30 13.91 -23.02 3.07
C PRO A 30 13.31 -21.62 3.25
N PRO A 31 13.27 -20.78 2.19
CA PRO A 31 12.63 -19.48 2.30
C PRO A 31 11.22 -19.71 2.85
N GLU A 32 10.89 -19.02 3.91
CA GLU A 32 9.58 -19.03 4.51
C GLU A 32 8.58 -18.77 3.38
N LYS A 33 7.61 -19.69 3.20
CA LYS A 33 6.59 -19.51 2.16
C LYS A 33 5.98 -18.14 2.39
N ALA A 34 6.19 -17.22 1.44
CA ALA A 34 5.60 -15.91 1.47
C ALA A 34 4.10 -16.10 1.76
N THR A 35 3.68 -15.74 2.95
CA THR A 35 2.28 -15.80 3.33
C THR A 35 1.57 -14.80 2.43
N ASN A 36 0.63 -15.27 1.62
CA ASN A 36 -0.20 -14.44 0.72
C ASN A 36 -1.14 -13.54 1.55
N THR A 37 -0.60 -12.95 2.61
CA THR A 37 -1.30 -12.13 3.59
C THR A 37 -1.14 -10.67 3.17
N MET A 38 -2.24 -9.99 2.93
CA MET A 38 -2.26 -8.57 2.65
C MET A 38 -2.01 -7.80 3.95
N GLU A 39 -1.00 -6.94 3.95
CA GLU A 39 -0.72 -6.00 5.02
C GLU A 39 -0.83 -4.56 4.53
N THR A 40 -1.37 -3.66 5.36
CA THR A 40 -1.30 -2.22 5.10
C THR A 40 -0.33 -1.58 6.06
N ARG A 41 0.55 -0.69 5.56
CA ARG A 41 1.55 0.01 6.37
C ARG A 41 1.77 1.43 5.88
N VAL A 42 2.54 2.21 6.63
CA VAL A 42 3.00 3.53 6.17
C VAL A 42 4.03 3.33 5.05
N PHE A 43 4.00 4.23 4.08
CA PHE A 43 4.99 4.34 3.01
C PHE A 43 6.41 4.46 3.61
N ARG A 44 7.37 3.85 2.92
CA ARG A 44 8.79 3.94 3.21
C ARG A 44 9.54 4.39 1.96
N GLN A 45 10.74 4.94 2.12
CA GLN A 45 11.52 5.43 0.98
C GLN A 45 11.85 4.32 -0.04
N GLU A 46 11.99 3.09 0.42
CA GLU A 46 12.19 1.92 -0.46
C GLU A 46 11.01 1.61 -1.39
N ASP A 47 9.81 2.10 -1.08
CA ASP A 47 8.59 1.89 -1.89
C ASP A 47 8.49 2.86 -3.08
N PHE A 48 9.37 3.86 -3.17
CA PHE A 48 9.25 5.01 -4.07
C PHE A 48 8.99 4.60 -5.53
N GLU A 49 9.86 3.79 -6.10
CA GLU A 49 9.76 3.33 -7.49
C GLU A 49 8.55 2.42 -7.73
N GLU A 50 8.25 1.54 -6.77
CA GLU A 50 7.10 0.65 -6.87
C GLU A 50 5.78 1.42 -6.84
N VAL A 51 5.70 2.48 -6.05
CA VAL A 51 4.52 3.34 -5.95
C VAL A 51 4.29 4.10 -7.26
N ILE A 52 5.32 4.67 -7.88
CA ILE A 52 5.19 5.36 -9.18
C ILE A 52 4.72 4.36 -10.24
N THR A 53 5.36 3.20 -10.32
CA THR A 53 4.97 2.11 -11.24
C THR A 53 3.51 1.68 -11.00
N LEU A 54 3.08 1.59 -9.74
CA LEU A 54 1.70 1.27 -9.40
C LEU A 54 0.74 2.37 -9.88
N TRP A 55 1.09 3.65 -9.70
CA TRP A 55 0.27 4.77 -10.14
C TRP A 55 0.11 4.81 -11.67
N GLU A 56 1.17 4.51 -12.43
CA GLU A 56 1.09 4.32 -13.89
C GLU A 56 0.08 3.23 -14.25
N ARG A 57 0.21 2.03 -13.67
CA ARG A 57 -0.68 0.90 -13.90
C ARG A 57 -2.13 1.17 -13.51
N CYS A 58 -2.35 2.08 -12.58
CA CYS A 58 -3.67 2.49 -12.11
C CYS A 58 -4.27 3.67 -12.89
N ASP A 59 -3.57 4.23 -13.88
CA ASP A 59 -3.94 5.46 -14.61
C ASP A 59 -4.15 6.65 -13.66
N LEU A 60 -3.28 6.80 -12.65
CA LEU A 60 -3.35 7.90 -11.69
C LEU A 60 -2.43 9.07 -12.05
N LEU A 61 -1.46 8.86 -12.93
CA LEU A 61 -0.54 9.92 -13.36
C LEU A 61 -1.24 10.89 -14.32
N ARG A 62 -0.82 12.14 -14.26
CA ARG A 62 -1.33 13.21 -15.12
C ARG A 62 -0.15 14.06 -15.61
N PRO A 63 -0.12 14.49 -16.89
CA PRO A 63 1.01 15.18 -17.47
C PRO A 63 1.36 16.52 -16.80
N TRP A 64 0.43 17.08 -16.02
CA TRP A 64 0.63 18.33 -15.28
C TRP A 64 1.03 18.13 -13.81
N ASN A 65 1.24 16.91 -13.37
CA ASN A 65 1.73 16.59 -12.02
C ASN A 65 2.97 15.71 -12.14
N ASP A 66 4.02 16.08 -11.45
CA ASP A 66 5.20 15.25 -11.26
C ASP A 66 4.98 14.32 -10.06
N PRO A 67 4.91 12.98 -10.25
CA PRO A 67 4.65 12.04 -9.18
C PRO A 67 5.79 11.95 -8.16
N GLU A 68 7.04 12.15 -8.57
CA GLU A 68 8.19 12.19 -7.68
C GLU A 68 8.08 13.36 -6.73
N MET A 69 7.80 14.55 -7.26
CA MET A 69 7.58 15.75 -6.46
C MET A 69 6.38 15.63 -5.53
N ASP A 70 5.30 14.96 -5.94
CA ASP A 70 4.13 14.75 -5.08
C ASP A 70 4.45 13.80 -3.90
N ILE A 71 5.26 12.76 -4.13
CA ILE A 71 5.78 11.89 -3.06
C ILE A 71 6.68 12.68 -2.12
N GLU A 72 7.65 13.43 -2.65
CA GLU A 72 8.58 14.23 -1.85
C GLU A 72 7.85 15.28 -0.99
N ARG A 73 6.91 16.03 -1.56
CA ARG A 73 6.06 16.98 -0.84
C ARG A 73 5.34 16.28 0.31
N LYS A 74 4.78 15.10 0.05
CA LYS A 74 4.06 14.33 1.05
C LYS A 74 4.96 13.80 2.16
N VAL A 75 6.12 13.27 1.82
CA VAL A 75 7.11 12.76 2.79
C VAL A 75 7.61 13.88 3.69
N ASN A 76 7.91 15.04 3.11
CA ASN A 76 8.41 16.20 3.85
C ASN A 76 7.33 16.88 4.71
N HIS A 77 6.04 16.70 4.40
CA HIS A 77 4.95 17.27 5.18
C HIS A 77 4.45 16.32 6.28
N ASP A 78 3.93 15.15 5.89
CA ASP A 78 3.39 14.14 6.80
C ASP A 78 3.28 12.78 6.11
N VAL A 79 4.34 12.01 6.17
CA VAL A 79 4.40 10.65 5.60
C VAL A 79 3.47 9.67 6.33
N SER A 80 3.10 9.94 7.58
CA SER A 80 2.36 8.97 8.40
C SER A 80 0.93 8.71 7.93
N LEU A 81 0.38 9.57 7.05
CA LEU A 81 -0.89 9.39 6.34
C LEU A 81 -0.71 8.89 4.89
N PHE A 82 0.50 8.61 4.46
CA PHE A 82 0.75 7.94 3.20
C PHE A 82 0.86 6.43 3.46
N LEU A 83 -0.11 5.66 2.95
CA LEU A 83 -0.23 4.24 3.23
C LEU A 83 -0.05 3.43 1.95
N VAL A 84 0.57 2.27 2.11
CA VAL A 84 0.68 1.24 1.08
C VAL A 84 0.03 -0.06 1.55
N ALA A 85 -0.45 -0.85 0.61
CA ALA A 85 -0.85 -2.24 0.82
C ALA A 85 0.17 -3.15 0.14
N GLU A 86 0.68 -4.11 0.89
CA GLU A 86 1.70 -5.05 0.46
C GLU A 86 1.13 -6.48 0.45
N VAL A 87 1.45 -7.25 -0.58
CA VAL A 87 1.17 -8.68 -0.66
C VAL A 87 2.44 -9.38 -1.10
N SER A 88 2.93 -10.30 -0.28
CA SER A 88 4.15 -11.08 -0.56
C SER A 88 5.40 -10.24 -0.87
N GLY A 89 5.51 -9.06 -0.26
CA GLY A 89 6.63 -8.13 -0.46
C GLY A 89 6.47 -7.16 -1.64
N GLU A 90 5.34 -7.18 -2.37
CA GLU A 90 5.04 -6.30 -3.49
C GLU A 90 4.01 -5.24 -3.07
N VAL A 91 4.24 -3.98 -3.42
CA VAL A 91 3.27 -2.89 -3.21
C VAL A 91 2.16 -2.98 -4.24
N VAL A 92 0.97 -3.34 -3.79
CA VAL A 92 -0.20 -3.57 -4.66
C VAL A 92 -1.32 -2.55 -4.49
N GLY A 93 -1.16 -1.61 -3.58
CA GLY A 93 -2.14 -0.55 -3.36
C GLY A 93 -1.56 0.63 -2.59
N THR A 94 -2.11 1.82 -2.82
CA THR A 94 -1.71 3.05 -2.12
C THR A 94 -2.92 3.91 -1.76
N VAL A 95 -2.75 4.78 -0.77
CA VAL A 95 -3.58 5.97 -0.54
C VAL A 95 -2.73 7.05 0.12
N MET A 96 -2.79 8.27 -0.40
CA MET A 96 -2.16 9.45 0.17
C MET A 96 -3.21 10.29 0.91
N GLY A 97 -3.19 10.27 2.24
CA GLY A 97 -4.11 11.04 3.06
C GLY A 97 -3.55 12.39 3.51
N GLY A 98 -4.40 13.34 3.83
CA GLY A 98 -4.03 14.63 4.40
C GLY A 98 -4.99 15.04 5.52
N TYR A 99 -4.53 15.92 6.40
CA TYR A 99 -5.34 16.60 7.42
C TYR A 99 -4.81 18.00 7.67
N ASP A 100 -5.63 18.99 7.41
CA ASP A 100 -5.30 20.41 7.52
C ASP A 100 -5.73 21.04 8.87
N GLY A 101 -6.21 20.22 9.81
CA GLY A 101 -6.78 20.66 11.10
C GLY A 101 -8.29 20.91 11.03
N HIS A 102 -8.91 20.90 9.82
CA HIS A 102 -10.33 21.10 9.63
C HIS A 102 -10.98 19.89 8.93
N ARG A 103 -10.39 19.41 7.83
CA ARG A 103 -10.89 18.26 7.04
C ARG A 103 -9.76 17.32 6.67
N GLY A 104 -10.09 16.04 6.60
CA GLY A 104 -9.23 15.04 5.98
C GLY A 104 -9.43 14.99 4.47
N SER A 105 -8.42 14.50 3.78
CA SER A 105 -8.48 14.26 2.34
C SER A 105 -7.83 12.92 2.00
N ALA A 106 -8.18 12.35 0.83
CA ALA A 106 -7.52 11.19 0.26
C ALA A 106 -7.27 11.38 -1.22
N TYR A 107 -6.04 11.13 -1.64
CA TYR A 107 -5.54 11.20 -3.01
C TYR A 107 -4.81 9.91 -3.35
N TYR A 108 -4.54 9.67 -4.61
CA TYR A 108 -3.74 8.53 -5.09
C TYR A 108 -4.21 7.18 -4.51
N LEU A 109 -5.54 7.01 -4.35
CA LEU A 109 -6.09 5.70 -4.02
C LEU A 109 -6.02 4.83 -5.28
N GLY A 110 -5.09 3.90 -5.29
CA GLY A 110 -4.89 2.95 -6.37
C GLY A 110 -4.77 1.53 -5.86
N VAL A 111 -5.24 0.58 -6.67
CA VAL A 111 -5.02 -0.86 -6.45
C VAL A 111 -4.63 -1.48 -7.78
N HIS A 112 -3.50 -2.19 -7.78
CA HIS A 112 -2.98 -2.91 -8.93
C HIS A 112 -4.10 -3.71 -9.61
N PRO A 113 -4.27 -3.64 -10.94
CA PRO A 113 -5.40 -4.26 -11.65
C PRO A 113 -5.64 -5.72 -11.29
N GLU A 114 -4.58 -6.53 -11.16
CA GLU A 114 -4.68 -7.96 -10.85
C GLU A 114 -5.07 -8.25 -9.39
N PHE A 115 -5.00 -7.25 -8.52
CA PHE A 115 -5.35 -7.37 -7.10
C PHE A 115 -6.69 -6.71 -6.74
N ARG A 116 -7.40 -6.16 -7.72
CA ARG A 116 -8.73 -5.57 -7.52
C ARG A 116 -9.75 -6.61 -7.06
N GLY A 117 -10.81 -6.12 -6.39
CA GLY A 117 -11.88 -7.01 -5.87
C GLY A 117 -11.51 -7.79 -4.60
N ARG A 118 -10.31 -7.62 -4.06
CA ARG A 118 -9.81 -8.33 -2.86
C ARG A 118 -9.91 -7.50 -1.57
N GLY A 119 -10.63 -6.38 -1.57
CA GLY A 119 -10.83 -5.54 -0.39
C GLY A 119 -9.68 -4.59 -0.05
N ILE A 120 -8.63 -4.47 -0.90
CA ILE A 120 -7.43 -3.68 -0.61
C ILE A 120 -7.74 -2.20 -0.45
N ALA A 121 -8.54 -1.60 -1.35
CA ALA A 121 -8.94 -0.21 -1.24
C ALA A 121 -9.68 0.08 0.07
N ASN A 122 -10.59 -0.82 0.47
CA ASN A 122 -11.32 -0.73 1.74
C ASN A 122 -10.36 -0.80 2.93
N ALA A 123 -9.38 -1.71 2.93
CA ALA A 123 -8.40 -1.83 4.00
C ALA A 123 -7.54 -0.56 4.15
N LEU A 124 -7.09 0.03 3.03
CA LEU A 124 -6.33 1.28 2.99
C LEU A 124 -7.16 2.45 3.54
N LEU A 125 -8.40 2.64 3.06
CA LEU A 125 -9.28 3.70 3.53
C LEU A 125 -9.62 3.54 5.01
N ASN A 126 -10.01 2.35 5.47
CA ASN A 126 -10.28 2.09 6.88
C ASN A 126 -9.07 2.42 7.78
N ARG A 127 -7.86 2.12 7.33
CA ARG A 127 -6.65 2.47 8.08
C ARG A 127 -6.40 3.96 8.08
N LEU A 128 -6.60 4.64 6.95
CA LEU A 128 -6.49 6.09 6.84
C LEU A 128 -7.51 6.79 7.75
N GLU A 129 -8.78 6.38 7.71
CA GLU A 129 -9.86 6.92 8.53
C GLU A 129 -9.55 6.78 10.02
N LYS A 130 -9.08 5.61 10.47
CA LYS A 130 -8.65 5.41 11.87
C LYS A 130 -7.54 6.38 12.27
N LYS A 131 -6.56 6.62 11.38
CA LYS A 131 -5.48 7.59 11.63
C LYS A 131 -5.98 9.03 11.68
N LEU A 132 -6.95 9.38 10.85
CA LEU A 132 -7.59 10.70 10.84
C LEU A 132 -8.45 10.90 12.11
N ILE A 133 -9.25 9.92 12.50
CA ILE A 133 -10.03 9.95 13.74
C ILE A 133 -9.12 10.14 14.96
N ALA A 134 -8.00 9.42 15.02
CA ALA A 134 -7.03 9.55 16.11
C ALA A 134 -6.40 10.97 16.21
N ARG A 135 -6.48 11.77 15.13
CA ARG A 135 -6.05 13.17 15.06
C ARG A 135 -7.19 14.18 15.31
N GLY A 136 -8.40 13.72 15.63
CA GLY A 136 -9.57 14.56 15.82
C GLY A 136 -10.19 15.07 14.53
N CYS A 137 -9.89 14.46 13.36
CA CYS A 137 -10.48 14.84 12.09
C CYS A 137 -11.97 14.47 12.05
N PRO A 138 -12.90 15.44 11.88
CA PRO A 138 -14.33 15.17 11.98
C PRO A 138 -14.94 14.66 10.67
N LYS A 139 -14.29 14.89 9.52
CA LYS A 139 -14.80 14.52 8.20
C LYS A 139 -13.66 14.38 7.20
N ILE A 140 -13.67 13.31 6.42
CA ILE A 140 -12.81 13.14 5.24
C ILE A 140 -13.58 13.54 3.98
N GLN A 141 -12.90 14.16 3.02
CA GLN A 141 -13.41 14.51 1.71
C GLN A 141 -12.55 13.87 0.64
N ILE A 142 -13.18 13.39 -0.42
CA ILE A 142 -12.53 12.76 -1.57
C ILE A 142 -13.04 13.45 -2.83
N MET A 143 -12.12 13.82 -3.72
CA MET A 143 -12.46 14.33 -5.03
C MET A 143 -12.44 13.16 -6.01
N VAL A 144 -13.56 12.90 -6.64
CA VAL A 144 -13.74 11.88 -7.68
C VAL A 144 -14.15 12.58 -8.96
N ARG A 145 -13.61 12.14 -10.09
CA ARG A 145 -14.05 12.65 -11.39
C ARG A 145 -15.50 12.26 -11.62
N ASP A 146 -16.28 13.15 -12.15
CA ASP A 146 -17.71 12.99 -12.40
C ASP A 146 -18.05 11.91 -13.44
N ASP A 147 -17.08 11.56 -14.29
CA ASP A 147 -17.18 10.51 -15.31
C ASP A 147 -16.78 9.09 -14.76
N ASN A 148 -16.47 8.95 -13.48
CA ASN A 148 -15.99 7.67 -12.90
C ASN A 148 -17.03 7.00 -12.00
N ASP A 149 -18.15 6.57 -12.63
CA ASP A 149 -19.26 5.91 -11.93
C ASP A 149 -18.85 4.67 -11.12
N VAL A 150 -17.85 3.92 -11.60
CA VAL A 150 -17.36 2.71 -10.91
C VAL A 150 -16.75 3.06 -9.56
N VAL A 151 -15.94 4.11 -9.52
CA VAL A 151 -15.30 4.61 -8.30
C VAL A 151 -16.30 5.29 -7.39
N LEU A 152 -17.23 6.07 -7.94
CA LEU A 152 -18.33 6.68 -7.17
C LEU A 152 -19.13 5.61 -6.44
N GLY A 153 -19.60 4.57 -7.14
CA GLY A 153 -20.34 3.46 -6.52
C GLY A 153 -19.52 2.65 -5.52
N MET A 154 -18.18 2.65 -5.62
CA MET A 154 -17.32 2.06 -4.57
C MET A 154 -17.37 2.90 -3.30
N TYR A 155 -17.19 4.23 -3.40
CA TYR A 155 -17.20 5.11 -2.23
C TYR A 155 -18.57 5.16 -1.55
N GLU A 156 -19.66 5.16 -2.29
CA GLU A 156 -21.03 5.07 -1.72
C GLU A 156 -21.20 3.81 -0.87
N ARG A 157 -20.75 2.66 -1.33
CA ARG A 157 -20.78 1.40 -0.54
C ARG A 157 -19.93 1.46 0.72
N LEU A 158 -18.96 2.34 0.78
CA LEU A 158 -18.11 2.59 1.95
C LEU A 158 -18.67 3.70 2.87
N GLY A 159 -19.86 4.22 2.57
CA GLY A 159 -20.55 5.23 3.38
C GLY A 159 -20.14 6.66 3.06
N TYR A 160 -19.49 6.91 1.93
CA TYR A 160 -19.25 8.26 1.44
C TYR A 160 -20.49 8.79 0.73
N GLU A 161 -20.81 10.03 0.94
CA GLU A 161 -21.98 10.70 0.38
C GLU A 161 -21.55 11.86 -0.54
N HIS A 162 -22.36 12.16 -1.55
CA HIS A 162 -22.17 13.33 -2.37
C HIS A 162 -22.21 14.61 -1.53
N SER A 163 -21.36 15.56 -1.90
CA SER A 163 -21.35 16.90 -1.31
C SER A 163 -21.96 17.90 -2.30
N ASP A 164 -22.82 18.81 -1.82
CA ASP A 164 -23.41 19.86 -2.63
C ASP A 164 -22.41 20.99 -2.99
N ALA A 165 -21.12 20.76 -2.84
CA ALA A 165 -20.06 21.72 -3.10
C ALA A 165 -19.31 21.39 -4.38
N LEU A 166 -19.06 22.40 -5.22
CA LEU A 166 -18.15 22.31 -6.36
C LEU A 166 -16.71 22.49 -5.90
N SER A 167 -15.80 21.69 -6.43
CA SER A 167 -14.37 21.87 -6.21
C SER A 167 -13.79 22.83 -7.26
N LEU A 168 -13.08 23.87 -6.81
CA LEU A 168 -12.36 24.81 -7.67
C LEU A 168 -10.87 24.70 -7.36
N GLY A 169 -10.06 24.60 -8.40
CA GLY A 169 -8.60 24.53 -8.29
C GLY A 169 -7.91 25.69 -9.02
N LYS A 170 -6.78 26.14 -8.49
CA LYS A 170 -5.85 27.04 -9.16
C LYS A 170 -4.44 26.51 -8.93
N ARG A 171 -3.70 26.29 -10.00
CA ARG A 171 -2.28 25.92 -9.89
C ARG A 171 -1.47 27.14 -9.41
N LEU A 172 -0.60 26.89 -8.44
CA LEU A 172 0.25 27.93 -7.83
C LEU A 172 1.71 27.75 -8.22
N ILE A 173 2.14 26.52 -8.47
CA ILE A 173 3.48 26.14 -8.91
C ILE A 173 3.30 25.21 -10.09
N GLU A 174 4.01 25.47 -11.19
CA GLU A 174 4.06 24.54 -12.32
C GLU A 174 5.10 23.45 -12.00
N ASP A 175 4.70 22.22 -12.11
CA ASP A 175 5.63 21.08 -12.09
C ASP A 175 6.21 20.92 -13.50
N GLU A 176 7.40 20.33 -13.62
CA GLU A 176 7.90 19.90 -14.91
C GLU A 176 6.97 18.81 -15.49
N GLU A 177 6.83 18.79 -16.83
CA GLU A 177 6.00 17.77 -17.48
C GLU A 177 6.62 16.38 -17.25
N TYR A 178 5.83 15.48 -16.72
CA TYR A 178 6.22 14.09 -16.46
C TYR A 178 6.02 13.20 -17.68
#